data_a7bd5a0d7e895748a0feb8cb1d5f1047
#
_entry.id   a7bd5a0d7e895748a0feb8cb1d5f1047
#
_cell.length_a   1.000
_cell.length_b   1.000
_cell.length_c   1.000
_cell.angle_alpha   90.00
_cell.angle_beta   90.00
_cell.angle_gamma   90.00
#
_symmetry.space_group_name_H-M   'P 1'
#
loop_
_entity.id
_entity.type
_entity.pdbx_description
1 polymer ?
#
loop_
_entity_poly.entity_id
_entity_poly.type
_entity_poly.pdbx_seq_one_letter_code
_entity_poly.pdbx_strand_id
1 'polypeptide(L)'
;LARSIPSDPTRLLDKLMGTQPSAMDCALSDSVTLLGPVMQQSPSEKAVVYILSDFRRKDWQNATLLKQQIQSLPNSDLELQMIDCMPARHENLTITSVSPQQEVLVAGVPSLINITVRNNGTAPARNISVRVNAIDYGDKQLEQKPGEAYSGLSTELPLLLIDRIEPGESVTRHTQVLFPRSGSHVITAQLPPDSLQADNRANCVLDLQEGLQVLLIDGDAAGKHSFYFESALSPGGTTKTGLVLTREGPEYLRDADPEALNRFACVIMQAVPGLDMRAVENLHGYVAGGGGLAIFFGELMTAAEYARYNASLTKIPSVSEVKTPLMPFSLKGPAELARSAEDTAPDVIADNHPIFESLLKLSNSPFQGVRMQRYVELDESLFAESATESREAARTKTWKPVLTMRNKRPLLIDHSVGEGRVLFGLTAFDRQWTNWHLDPTFVVAALKTVGYLSSFRGMETAKQVGAPMRWDFSSQEMLPEIEVLCPSQPGSTIRTLLRVNARPSGENSLSAFVDPDSEQGNEESFRSILNAGVFEWWGTSTQGERLVRNLARNVSPLEGELDKIGATDLTLSLDGVRYSYKNADSVGSSLALAGFANRNMLLMCLLLGLLLFEQWLAWSASYHLPSK
;
A
#
# COMPACT_ATOMS: atom_id res chain seq x y z
N LEU A 1 -21.35 8.91 -13.02
CA LEU A 1 -21.28 9.63 -14.30
C LEU A 1 -22.56 9.42 -15.09
N ALA A 2 -23.14 10.49 -15.66
CA ALA A 2 -24.34 10.37 -16.47
C ALA A 2 -24.01 9.68 -17.79
N ARG A 3 -24.56 8.47 -17.99
CA ARG A 3 -24.45 7.72 -19.27
C ARG A 3 -25.36 8.29 -20.37
N SER A 4 -26.07 9.38 -20.10
CA SER A 4 -26.95 10.06 -21.05
C SER A 4 -26.93 11.57 -20.82
N ILE A 5 -27.01 12.34 -21.89
CA ILE A 5 -27.10 13.80 -21.86
C ILE A 5 -28.53 14.16 -21.43
N PRO A 6 -28.75 14.90 -20.32
CA PRO A 6 -30.08 15.40 -19.97
C PRO A 6 -30.52 16.38 -21.06
N SER A 7 -31.77 16.24 -21.52
CA SER A 7 -32.38 17.18 -22.48
C SER A 7 -32.67 18.57 -21.87
N ASP A 8 -32.56 18.69 -20.53
CA ASP A 8 -32.87 19.92 -19.79
C ASP A 8 -31.57 20.48 -19.16
N PRO A 9 -31.08 21.66 -19.56
CA PRO A 9 -29.88 22.28 -19.03
C PRO A 9 -29.93 22.56 -17.51
N THR A 10 -31.12 22.80 -16.94
CA THR A 10 -31.28 23.05 -15.50
C THR A 10 -30.98 21.81 -14.69
N ARG A 11 -31.43 20.64 -15.13
CA ARG A 11 -31.10 19.36 -14.50
C ARG A 11 -29.59 19.01 -14.58
N LEU A 12 -28.93 19.41 -15.66
CA LEU A 12 -27.48 19.25 -15.78
C LEU A 12 -26.77 20.13 -14.76
N LEU A 13 -27.17 21.38 -14.62
CA LEU A 13 -26.60 22.31 -13.64
C LEU A 13 -26.81 21.82 -12.21
N ASP A 14 -28.02 21.39 -11.86
CA ASP A 14 -28.34 20.84 -10.53
C ASP A 14 -27.47 19.60 -10.23
N LYS A 15 -27.25 18.73 -11.23
CA LYS A 15 -26.41 17.56 -11.10
C LYS A 15 -24.94 17.91 -10.91
N LEU A 16 -24.43 18.90 -11.65
CA LEU A 16 -23.05 19.39 -11.51
C LEU A 16 -22.84 20.05 -10.13
N MET A 17 -23.78 20.88 -9.69
CA MET A 17 -23.71 21.54 -8.37
C MET A 17 -23.81 20.54 -7.20
N GLY A 18 -24.49 19.41 -7.39
CA GLY A 18 -24.56 18.31 -6.42
C GLY A 18 -23.39 17.33 -6.47
N THR A 19 -22.47 17.48 -7.42
CA THR A 19 -21.31 16.59 -7.54
C THR A 19 -20.27 16.96 -6.49
N GLN A 20 -19.86 15.96 -5.68
CA GLN A 20 -18.78 16.10 -4.71
C GLN A 20 -17.46 15.60 -5.33
N PRO A 21 -16.30 16.19 -4.98
CA PRO A 21 -15.02 15.68 -5.42
C PRO A 21 -14.78 14.27 -4.88
N SER A 22 -14.28 13.40 -5.72
CA SER A 22 -13.84 12.05 -5.35
C SER A 22 -12.41 12.08 -4.82
N ALA A 23 -12.10 11.23 -3.85
CA ALA A 23 -10.72 11.01 -3.39
C ALA A 23 -9.96 9.97 -4.22
N MET A 24 -10.61 9.39 -5.24
CA MET A 24 -10.02 8.40 -6.13
C MET A 24 -9.19 9.10 -7.22
N ASP A 25 -7.98 8.60 -7.44
CA ASP A 25 -7.16 8.98 -8.60
C ASP A 25 -7.80 8.44 -9.88
N CYS A 26 -8.06 9.31 -10.85
CA CYS A 26 -8.71 8.95 -12.11
C CYS A 26 -7.88 9.50 -13.28
N ALA A 27 -7.39 8.62 -14.13
CA ALA A 27 -6.66 9.05 -15.32
C ALA A 27 -7.61 9.74 -16.31
N LEU A 28 -7.15 10.85 -16.91
CA LEU A 28 -7.91 11.59 -17.92
C LEU A 28 -8.25 10.69 -19.13
N SER A 29 -7.36 9.77 -19.49
CA SER A 29 -7.57 8.76 -20.53
C SER A 29 -8.84 7.93 -20.30
N ASP A 30 -9.06 7.47 -19.06
CA ASP A 30 -10.21 6.65 -18.72
C ASP A 30 -11.52 7.42 -18.86
N SER A 31 -11.49 8.72 -18.52
CA SER A 31 -12.64 9.61 -18.69
C SER A 31 -13.01 9.82 -20.17
N VAL A 32 -12.04 9.89 -21.07
CA VAL A 32 -12.28 10.06 -22.51
C VAL A 32 -12.88 8.80 -23.13
N THR A 33 -12.54 7.61 -22.66
CA THR A 33 -13.14 6.36 -23.17
C THR A 33 -14.67 6.30 -22.94
N LEU A 34 -15.17 6.96 -21.90
CA LEU A 34 -16.59 7.02 -21.58
C LEU A 34 -17.39 7.92 -22.55
N LEU A 35 -16.70 8.77 -23.33
CA LEU A 35 -17.37 9.64 -24.33
C LEU A 35 -17.84 8.87 -25.56
N GLY A 36 -17.13 7.80 -25.94
CA GLY A 36 -17.43 7.01 -27.14
C GLY A 36 -18.90 6.54 -27.21
N PRO A 37 -19.41 5.83 -26.20
CA PRO A 37 -20.82 5.40 -26.16
C PRO A 37 -21.84 6.56 -26.15
N VAL A 38 -21.51 7.69 -25.52
CA VAL A 38 -22.39 8.88 -25.49
C VAL A 38 -22.47 9.52 -26.87
N MET A 39 -21.35 9.64 -27.57
CA MET A 39 -21.30 10.24 -28.91
C MET A 39 -21.96 9.36 -29.98
N GLN A 40 -21.98 8.04 -29.80
CA GLN A 40 -22.67 7.11 -30.69
C GLN A 40 -24.20 7.29 -30.68
N GLN A 41 -24.77 7.91 -29.65
CA GLN A 41 -26.21 8.15 -29.57
C GLN A 41 -26.69 9.27 -30.50
N SER A 42 -25.79 10.19 -30.94
CA SER A 42 -26.09 11.29 -31.86
C SER A 42 -24.94 11.52 -32.85
N PRO A 43 -24.68 10.59 -33.78
CA PRO A 43 -23.48 10.61 -34.63
C PRO A 43 -23.44 11.73 -35.67
N SER A 44 -24.57 12.37 -35.95
CA SER A 44 -24.71 13.40 -37.00
C SER A 44 -24.61 14.85 -36.49
N GLU A 45 -24.50 15.05 -35.18
CA GLU A 45 -24.45 16.38 -34.56
C GLU A 45 -23.01 16.82 -34.32
N LYS A 46 -22.72 18.12 -34.50
CA LYS A 46 -21.46 18.71 -34.07
C LYS A 46 -21.28 18.54 -32.57
N ALA A 47 -20.22 17.84 -32.16
CA ALA A 47 -19.93 17.62 -30.76
C ALA A 47 -18.89 18.62 -30.24
N VAL A 48 -19.19 19.26 -29.11
CA VAL A 48 -18.23 20.08 -28.36
C VAL A 48 -17.97 19.41 -27.02
N VAL A 49 -16.72 19.05 -26.77
CA VAL A 49 -16.28 18.43 -25.51
C VAL A 49 -15.50 19.45 -24.70
N TYR A 50 -15.99 19.73 -23.48
CA TYR A 50 -15.31 20.59 -22.53
C TYR A 50 -14.52 19.72 -21.54
N ILE A 51 -13.19 19.93 -21.49
CA ILE A 51 -12.31 19.34 -20.49
C ILE A 51 -11.96 20.45 -19.50
N LEU A 52 -12.52 20.34 -18.29
CA LEU A 52 -12.17 21.22 -17.17
C LEU A 52 -11.07 20.52 -16.37
N SER A 53 -9.89 21.11 -16.29
CA SER A 53 -8.72 20.51 -15.65
C SER A 53 -7.88 21.59 -14.97
N ASP A 54 -7.13 21.20 -13.98
CA ASP A 54 -6.05 21.99 -13.37
C ASP A 54 -4.71 21.82 -14.14
N PHE A 55 -4.69 20.99 -15.17
CA PHE A 55 -3.53 20.72 -16.04
C PHE A 55 -2.28 20.28 -15.27
N ARG A 56 -2.44 19.46 -14.23
CA ARG A 56 -1.30 18.88 -13.51
C ARG A 56 -0.50 17.95 -14.42
N ARG A 57 0.81 18.05 -14.32
CA ARG A 57 1.72 17.26 -15.16
C ARG A 57 1.46 15.76 -15.07
N LYS A 58 1.14 15.23 -13.89
CA LYS A 58 0.88 13.81 -13.67
C LYS A 58 -0.25 13.27 -14.57
N ASP A 59 -1.33 14.06 -14.72
CA ASP A 59 -2.54 13.64 -15.46
C ASP A 59 -2.32 13.65 -16.98
N TRP A 60 -1.31 14.40 -17.44
CA TRP A 60 -0.98 14.57 -18.87
C TRP A 60 0.27 13.81 -19.30
N GLN A 61 0.93 13.03 -18.43
CA GLN A 61 2.15 12.26 -18.77
C GLN A 61 1.92 11.20 -19.84
N ASN A 62 0.73 10.58 -19.90
CA ASN A 62 0.35 9.59 -20.91
C ASN A 62 -0.41 10.20 -22.09
N ALA A 63 -0.01 11.38 -22.51
CA ALA A 63 -0.68 12.12 -23.57
C ALA A 63 -0.77 11.39 -24.91
N THR A 64 0.14 10.46 -25.20
CA THR A 64 0.06 9.61 -26.41
C THR A 64 -1.19 8.72 -26.40
N LEU A 65 -1.50 8.11 -25.25
CA LEU A 65 -2.71 7.30 -25.10
C LEU A 65 -3.97 8.17 -25.18
N LEU A 66 -3.97 9.31 -24.50
CA LEU A 66 -5.05 10.30 -24.55
C LEU A 66 -5.31 10.77 -25.99
N LYS A 67 -4.25 11.09 -26.75
CA LYS A 67 -4.34 11.45 -28.17
C LYS A 67 -4.99 10.35 -29.00
N GLN A 68 -4.54 9.10 -28.84
CA GLN A 68 -5.11 7.95 -29.55
C GLN A 68 -6.61 7.78 -29.24
N GLN A 69 -7.00 7.93 -27.99
CA GLN A 69 -8.39 7.83 -27.54
C GLN A 69 -9.25 8.95 -28.12
N ILE A 70 -8.79 10.21 -28.09
CA ILE A 70 -9.49 11.34 -28.71
C ILE A 70 -9.65 11.11 -30.22
N GLN A 71 -8.61 10.63 -30.90
CA GLN A 71 -8.65 10.34 -32.34
C GLN A 71 -9.56 9.14 -32.70
N SER A 72 -9.81 8.24 -31.75
CA SER A 72 -10.71 7.09 -31.93
C SER A 72 -12.19 7.42 -31.71
N LEU A 73 -12.51 8.63 -31.24
CA LEU A 73 -13.90 9.05 -31.03
C LEU A 73 -14.69 9.11 -32.35
N PRO A 74 -15.95 8.67 -32.38
CA PRO A 74 -16.69 8.41 -33.61
C PRO A 74 -17.16 9.65 -34.37
N ASN A 75 -16.65 10.84 -34.08
CA ASN A 75 -17.11 12.08 -34.72
C ASN A 75 -15.94 12.87 -35.34
N SER A 76 -16.01 13.12 -36.66
CA SER A 76 -15.01 13.90 -37.41
C SER A 76 -15.07 15.42 -37.14
N ASP A 77 -16.18 15.92 -36.62
CA ASP A 77 -16.42 17.35 -36.32
C ASP A 77 -16.37 17.65 -34.83
N LEU A 78 -15.49 16.95 -34.09
CA LEU A 78 -15.26 17.16 -32.67
C LEU A 78 -14.49 18.46 -32.45
N GLU A 79 -15.04 19.36 -31.65
CA GLU A 79 -14.37 20.54 -31.12
C GLU A 79 -14.04 20.34 -29.65
N LEU A 80 -12.74 20.36 -29.32
CA LEU A 80 -12.25 20.17 -27.96
C LEU A 80 -11.94 21.53 -27.33
N GLN A 81 -12.63 21.84 -26.22
CA GLN A 81 -12.44 23.05 -25.42
C GLN A 81 -11.78 22.66 -24.10
N MET A 82 -10.52 23.08 -23.92
CA MET A 82 -9.76 22.83 -22.69
C MET A 82 -9.81 24.08 -21.81
N ILE A 83 -10.32 23.93 -20.59
CA ILE A 83 -10.50 25.02 -19.65
C ILE A 83 -9.63 24.79 -18.44
N ASP A 84 -8.67 25.68 -18.25
CA ASP A 84 -7.76 25.69 -17.09
C ASP A 84 -8.48 26.30 -15.88
N CYS A 85 -8.76 25.46 -14.90
CA CYS A 85 -9.47 25.84 -13.68
C CYS A 85 -8.52 26.30 -12.56
N MET A 86 -7.19 26.17 -12.73
CA MET A 86 -6.19 26.56 -11.74
C MET A 86 -5.10 27.44 -12.39
N PRO A 87 -5.34 28.74 -12.57
CA PRO A 87 -4.41 29.62 -13.29
C PRO A 87 -3.08 29.83 -12.57
N ALA A 88 -3.03 29.68 -11.24
CA ALA A 88 -1.82 29.84 -10.45
C ALA A 88 -1.46 28.56 -9.69
N ARG A 89 -0.16 28.33 -9.48
CA ARG A 89 0.34 27.26 -8.62
C ARG A 89 0.13 27.65 -7.16
N HIS A 90 -0.28 26.70 -6.35
CA HIS A 90 -0.52 26.86 -4.92
C HIS A 90 0.51 26.11 -4.08
N GLU A 91 0.74 26.60 -2.86
CA GLU A 91 1.58 25.91 -1.87
C GLU A 91 0.79 24.72 -1.29
N ASN A 92 1.44 23.58 -1.18
CA ASN A 92 0.83 22.35 -0.70
C ASN A 92 1.83 21.50 0.08
N LEU A 93 1.38 20.95 1.21
CA LEU A 93 2.08 19.96 2.02
C LEU A 93 1.30 18.64 1.98
N THR A 94 1.99 17.54 1.75
CA THR A 94 1.36 16.23 1.62
C THR A 94 1.92 15.26 2.67
N ILE A 95 1.07 14.51 3.36
CA ILE A 95 1.51 13.35 4.13
C ILE A 95 1.70 12.18 3.15
N THR A 96 2.95 11.87 2.85
CA THR A 96 3.26 10.81 1.87
C THR A 96 3.21 9.41 2.46
N SER A 97 3.47 9.26 3.77
CA SER A 97 3.35 7.97 4.44
C SER A 97 3.12 8.11 5.95
N VAL A 98 2.34 7.18 6.48
CA VAL A 98 2.22 6.89 7.92
C VAL A 98 2.40 5.38 8.05
N SER A 99 3.44 4.95 8.75
CA SER A 99 3.77 3.53 8.85
C SER A 99 4.50 3.19 10.15
N PRO A 100 4.30 2.00 10.71
CA PRO A 100 5.12 1.54 11.83
C PRO A 100 6.57 1.34 11.39
N GLN A 101 7.50 1.60 12.30
CA GLN A 101 8.92 1.33 12.08
C GLN A 101 9.26 -0.14 12.33
N GLN A 102 8.53 -0.77 13.25
CA GLN A 102 8.69 -2.17 13.59
C GLN A 102 7.94 -3.06 12.59
N GLU A 103 8.55 -4.18 12.26
CA GLU A 103 7.95 -5.22 11.42
C GLU A 103 6.96 -6.09 12.21
N VAL A 104 7.13 -6.15 13.53
CA VAL A 104 6.28 -6.93 14.45
C VAL A 104 5.54 -5.98 15.36
N LEU A 105 4.21 -6.06 15.33
CA LEU A 105 3.31 -5.25 16.13
C LEU A 105 2.61 -6.15 17.16
N VAL A 106 2.88 -5.90 18.44
CA VAL A 106 2.34 -6.70 19.55
C VAL A 106 1.75 -5.79 20.62
N ALA A 107 0.63 -6.19 21.17
CA ALA A 107 -0.04 -5.49 22.26
C ALA A 107 0.88 -5.35 23.50
N GLY A 108 0.83 -4.19 24.14
CA GLY A 108 1.63 -3.90 25.32
C GLY A 108 3.11 -3.62 25.02
N VAL A 109 3.53 -3.58 23.76
CA VAL A 109 4.87 -3.17 23.33
C VAL A 109 4.79 -1.82 22.63
N PRO A 110 5.61 -0.81 23.04
CA PRO A 110 5.61 0.49 22.38
C PRO A 110 6.04 0.39 20.94
N SER A 111 5.26 0.98 20.03
CA SER A 111 5.53 1.01 18.60
C SER A 111 5.91 2.42 18.15
N LEU A 112 6.95 2.55 17.32
CA LEU A 112 7.35 3.79 16.68
C LEU A 112 6.65 3.93 15.34
N ILE A 113 5.99 5.08 15.13
CA ILE A 113 5.27 5.40 13.91
C ILE A 113 6.05 6.47 13.16
N ASN A 114 6.41 6.18 11.92
CA ASN A 114 7.04 7.11 11.00
C ASN A 114 5.97 7.90 10.26
N ILE A 115 6.10 9.22 10.23
CA ILE A 115 5.24 10.13 9.47
C ILE A 115 6.12 10.95 8.57
N THR A 116 5.91 10.83 7.26
CA THR A 116 6.68 11.55 6.24
C THR A 116 5.81 12.62 5.61
N VAL A 117 6.31 13.85 5.65
CA VAL A 117 5.67 15.03 5.05
C VAL A 117 6.55 15.54 3.92
N ARG A 118 5.96 15.82 2.77
CA ARG A 118 6.61 16.40 1.59
C ARG A 118 6.09 17.80 1.33
N ASN A 119 6.99 18.73 0.98
CA ASN A 119 6.64 20.05 0.49
C ASN A 119 6.52 20.00 -1.05
N ASN A 120 5.31 20.08 -1.56
CA ASN A 120 5.01 20.15 -2.99
C ASN A 120 4.87 21.60 -3.49
N GLY A 121 5.07 22.58 -2.60
CA GLY A 121 5.06 24.01 -2.92
C GLY A 121 6.33 24.49 -3.60
N THR A 122 6.37 25.80 -3.88
CA THR A 122 7.52 26.51 -4.50
C THR A 122 8.40 27.20 -3.49
N ALA A 123 7.89 27.45 -2.28
CA ALA A 123 8.59 28.11 -1.20
C ALA A 123 8.91 27.15 -0.04
N PRO A 124 9.97 27.40 0.75
CA PRO A 124 10.26 26.62 1.94
C PRO A 124 9.12 26.73 2.96
N ALA A 125 8.53 25.59 3.33
CA ALA A 125 7.54 25.53 4.40
C ALA A 125 8.22 25.55 5.77
N ARG A 126 7.67 26.31 6.73
CA ARG A 126 8.26 26.51 8.06
C ARG A 126 7.23 26.30 9.17
N ASN A 127 7.73 25.88 10.36
CA ASN A 127 6.92 25.71 11.58
C ASN A 127 5.68 24.83 11.34
N ILE A 128 5.88 23.71 10.66
CA ILE A 128 4.81 22.79 10.29
C ILE A 128 4.47 21.95 11.52
N SER A 129 3.20 21.94 11.90
CA SER A 129 2.69 21.12 13.00
C SER A 129 1.90 19.93 12.45
N VAL A 130 2.26 18.70 12.86
CA VAL A 130 1.50 17.50 12.51
C VAL A 130 0.79 16.99 13.76
N ARG A 131 -0.54 16.97 13.75
CA ARG A 131 -1.34 16.33 14.80
C ARG A 131 -1.40 14.84 14.53
N VAL A 132 -1.26 14.06 15.59
CA VAL A 132 -1.35 12.60 15.50
C VAL A 132 -2.34 12.09 16.53
N ASN A 133 -3.32 11.31 16.10
CA ASN A 133 -4.29 10.66 16.95
C ASN A 133 -4.14 9.15 16.88
N ALA A 134 -4.13 8.51 18.02
CA ALA A 134 -4.20 7.06 18.17
C ALA A 134 -5.63 6.68 18.55
N ILE A 135 -6.24 5.74 17.82
CA ILE A 135 -7.60 5.27 18.05
C ILE A 135 -7.54 3.80 18.46
N ASP A 136 -7.93 3.52 19.70
CA ASP A 136 -7.93 2.19 20.30
C ASP A 136 -9.31 1.55 20.14
N TYR A 137 -9.37 0.39 19.47
CA TYR A 137 -10.57 -0.43 19.29
C TYR A 137 -10.55 -1.70 20.17
N GLY A 138 -9.52 -1.89 20.97
CA GLY A 138 -9.31 -3.11 21.77
C GLY A 138 -10.14 -3.21 23.07
N ASP A 139 -11.07 -2.28 23.35
CA ASP A 139 -11.88 -2.37 24.56
C ASP A 139 -13.09 -3.29 24.38
N LYS A 140 -13.23 -4.27 25.27
CA LYS A 140 -14.36 -5.21 25.30
C LYS A 140 -15.73 -4.56 25.60
N GLN A 141 -15.78 -3.26 25.90
CA GLN A 141 -17.02 -2.51 26.12
C GLN A 141 -17.75 -2.17 24.82
N LEU A 142 -17.52 -2.97 23.77
CA LEU A 142 -18.23 -2.90 22.50
C LEU A 142 -19.66 -3.49 22.63
N GLU A 143 -20.37 -3.20 23.71
CA GLU A 143 -21.81 -3.45 23.86
C GLU A 143 -22.63 -2.48 23.01
N GLN A 144 -22.20 -2.26 21.77
CA GLN A 144 -22.94 -1.37 20.88
C GLN A 144 -24.03 -2.10 20.11
N LYS A 145 -25.15 -1.42 19.99
CA LYS A 145 -26.26 -1.88 19.15
C LYS A 145 -25.82 -1.89 17.69
N PRO A 146 -26.24 -2.88 16.90
CA PRO A 146 -26.01 -2.89 15.46
C PRO A 146 -26.43 -1.55 14.83
N GLY A 147 -25.55 -0.93 14.05
CA GLY A 147 -25.81 0.34 13.36
C GLY A 147 -25.41 1.61 14.08
N GLU A 148 -24.92 1.57 15.33
CA GLU A 148 -24.31 2.73 15.97
C GLU A 148 -22.81 2.82 15.59
N ALA A 149 -22.39 4.03 15.18
CA ALA A 149 -21.00 4.29 14.82
C ALA A 149 -20.13 4.27 16.08
N TYR A 150 -19.30 3.24 16.21
CA TYR A 150 -18.26 3.20 17.24
C TYR A 150 -16.99 3.86 16.69
N SER A 151 -16.51 4.87 17.37
CA SER A 151 -15.34 5.63 16.92
C SER A 151 -14.03 5.23 17.61
N GLY A 152 -13.99 4.14 18.37
CA GLY A 152 -12.85 3.79 19.20
C GLY A 152 -12.53 4.86 20.26
N LEU A 153 -11.57 4.58 21.14
CA LEU A 153 -11.06 5.56 22.08
C LEU A 153 -9.93 6.36 21.41
N SER A 154 -10.21 7.62 21.07
CA SER A 154 -9.22 8.50 20.46
C SER A 154 -8.36 9.19 21.50
N THR A 155 -7.04 9.06 21.38
CA THR A 155 -6.03 9.74 22.20
C THR A 155 -5.14 10.60 21.31
N GLU A 156 -5.05 11.89 21.61
CA GLU A 156 -4.13 12.79 20.91
C GLU A 156 -2.70 12.58 21.43
N LEU A 157 -1.78 12.33 20.50
CA LEU A 157 -0.36 12.16 20.79
C LEU A 157 0.35 13.53 20.81
N PRO A 158 1.57 13.62 21.38
CA PRO A 158 2.34 14.85 21.35
C PRO A 158 2.49 15.41 19.95
N LEU A 159 2.30 16.72 19.80
CA LEU A 159 2.41 17.44 18.53
C LEU A 159 3.80 17.27 17.93
N LEU A 160 3.88 16.85 16.66
CA LEU A 160 5.14 16.78 15.95
C LEU A 160 5.43 18.11 15.24
N LEU A 161 6.59 18.68 15.50
CA LEU A 161 7.04 19.92 14.88
C LEU A 161 8.12 19.62 13.84
N ILE A 162 7.99 20.26 12.69
CA ILE A 162 8.99 20.26 11.61
C ILE A 162 9.37 21.71 11.35
N ASP A 163 10.63 22.06 11.61
CA ASP A 163 11.09 23.46 11.54
C ASP A 163 11.06 23.99 10.10
N ARG A 164 11.49 23.15 9.14
CA ARG A 164 11.59 23.53 7.73
C ARG A 164 11.59 22.31 6.81
N ILE A 165 10.93 22.47 5.64
CA ILE A 165 11.00 21.54 4.50
C ILE A 165 11.22 22.39 3.24
N GLU A 166 12.28 22.12 2.49
CA GLU A 166 12.54 22.77 1.21
C GLU A 166 11.57 22.31 0.13
N PRO A 167 11.36 23.11 -0.94
CA PRO A 167 10.55 22.69 -2.07
C PRO A 167 10.99 21.34 -2.67
N GLY A 168 10.06 20.42 -2.81
CA GLY A 168 10.31 19.06 -3.33
C GLY A 168 10.94 18.08 -2.34
N GLU A 169 11.35 18.53 -1.15
CA GLU A 169 11.93 17.67 -0.12
C GLU A 169 10.87 17.02 0.77
N SER A 170 11.26 15.92 1.42
CA SER A 170 10.46 15.18 2.39
C SER A 170 11.18 15.06 3.72
N VAL A 171 10.46 15.21 4.81
CA VAL A 171 10.99 15.06 6.17
C VAL A 171 10.17 14.01 6.91
N THR A 172 10.85 13.04 7.54
CA THR A 172 10.23 12.03 8.39
C THR A 172 10.40 12.41 9.86
N ARG A 173 9.32 12.29 10.64
CA ARG A 173 9.30 12.40 12.09
C ARG A 173 8.72 11.13 12.68
N HIS A 174 9.06 10.86 13.94
CA HIS A 174 8.60 9.67 14.65
C HIS A 174 7.77 10.06 15.85
N THR A 175 6.74 9.29 16.12
CA THR A 175 5.99 9.33 17.38
C THR A 175 5.90 7.93 17.96
N GLN A 176 5.79 7.82 19.27
CA GLN A 176 5.64 6.53 19.96
C GLN A 176 4.20 6.35 20.39
N VAL A 177 3.66 5.16 20.18
CA VAL A 177 2.32 4.77 20.60
C VAL A 177 2.37 3.44 21.36
N LEU A 178 1.51 3.29 22.34
CA LEU A 178 1.32 2.06 23.11
C LEU A 178 -0.16 1.71 23.11
N PHE A 179 -0.50 0.55 22.56
CA PHE A 179 -1.81 -0.05 22.70
C PHE A 179 -1.70 -1.24 23.66
N PRO A 180 -2.44 -1.24 24.77
CA PRO A 180 -2.32 -2.27 25.80
C PRO A 180 -2.92 -3.62 25.38
N ARG A 181 -3.80 -3.64 24.39
CA ARG A 181 -4.57 -4.81 23.94
C ARG A 181 -4.34 -5.12 22.48
N SER A 182 -4.54 -6.39 22.13
CA SER A 182 -4.57 -6.86 20.74
C SER A 182 -5.83 -6.36 20.03
N GLY A 183 -5.78 -6.38 18.71
CA GLY A 183 -6.87 -5.95 17.84
C GLY A 183 -6.41 -4.98 16.77
N SER A 184 -7.37 -4.46 16.04
CA SER A 184 -7.13 -3.52 14.95
C SER A 184 -7.24 -2.09 15.47
N HIS A 185 -6.14 -1.34 15.43
CA HIS A 185 -6.04 0.04 15.91
C HIS A 185 -5.70 0.98 14.76
N VAL A 186 -5.93 2.28 14.95
CA VAL A 186 -5.72 3.27 13.89
C VAL A 186 -4.85 4.41 14.37
N ILE A 187 -3.90 4.81 13.55
CA ILE A 187 -3.15 6.06 13.69
C ILE A 187 -3.61 7.01 12.57
N THR A 188 -3.98 8.22 12.94
CA THR A 188 -4.31 9.29 12.00
C THR A 188 -3.32 10.42 12.17
N ALA A 189 -2.66 10.81 11.09
CA ALA A 189 -1.83 12.02 11.03
C ALA A 189 -2.57 13.11 10.23
N GLN A 190 -2.46 14.36 10.67
CA GLN A 190 -3.14 15.51 10.07
C GLN A 190 -2.25 16.74 10.05
N LEU A 191 -2.12 17.35 8.88
CA LEU A 191 -1.49 18.67 8.65
C LEU A 191 -2.51 19.80 8.88
N PRO A 192 -2.04 21.04 9.07
CA PRO A 192 -2.88 22.23 8.97
C PRO A 192 -3.54 22.34 7.59
N PRO A 193 -4.71 22.96 7.47
CA PRO A 193 -5.37 23.18 6.18
C PRO A 193 -4.48 24.01 5.23
N ASP A 194 -4.38 23.58 3.98
CA ASP A 194 -3.72 24.27 2.88
C ASP A 194 -4.56 24.22 1.60
N SER A 195 -3.93 24.31 0.43
CA SER A 195 -4.64 24.39 -0.85
C SER A 195 -5.34 23.09 -1.24
N LEU A 196 -4.86 21.92 -0.80
CA LEU A 196 -5.45 20.62 -1.08
C LEU A 196 -5.71 19.84 0.22
N GLN A 197 -6.89 20.02 0.79
CA GLN A 197 -7.23 19.41 2.08
C GLN A 197 -7.28 17.87 2.07
N ALA A 198 -7.42 17.26 0.88
CA ALA A 198 -7.60 15.82 0.75
C ALA A 198 -6.33 15.02 1.14
N ASP A 199 -5.13 15.56 0.89
CA ASP A 199 -3.84 14.92 1.18
C ASP A 199 -3.22 15.37 2.51
N ASN A 200 -3.91 16.27 3.24
CA ASN A 200 -3.52 16.72 4.58
C ASN A 200 -3.80 15.68 5.67
N ARG A 201 -4.44 14.58 5.35
CA ARG A 201 -4.76 13.51 6.31
C ARG A 201 -4.38 12.16 5.75
N ALA A 202 -3.68 11.37 6.57
CA ALA A 202 -3.38 9.98 6.27
C ALA A 202 -3.61 9.09 7.48
N ASN A 203 -4.06 7.85 7.21
CA ASN A 203 -4.39 6.86 8.22
C ASN A 203 -3.51 5.62 8.04
N CYS A 204 -3.14 5.01 9.16
CA CYS A 204 -2.43 3.74 9.20
C CYS A 204 -3.18 2.80 10.14
N VAL A 205 -3.43 1.59 9.72
CA VAL A 205 -4.01 0.53 10.56
C VAL A 205 -2.87 -0.29 11.13
N LEU A 206 -2.97 -0.59 12.42
CA LEU A 206 -2.06 -1.43 13.18
C LEU A 206 -2.83 -2.62 13.71
N ASP A 207 -2.64 -3.80 13.13
CA ASP A 207 -3.21 -5.04 13.63
C ASP A 207 -2.24 -5.65 14.64
N LEU A 208 -2.54 -5.47 15.94
CA LEU A 208 -1.71 -5.94 17.04
C LEU A 208 -2.17 -7.31 17.53
N GLN A 209 -1.24 -8.23 17.64
CA GLN A 209 -1.47 -9.55 18.20
C GLN A 209 -1.19 -9.56 19.71
N GLU A 210 -1.76 -10.50 20.47
CA GLU A 210 -1.41 -10.71 21.89
C GLU A 210 0.03 -11.15 22.06
N GLY A 211 0.55 -11.90 21.08
CA GLY A 211 1.93 -12.33 20.97
C GLY A 211 2.15 -12.99 19.61
N LEU A 212 3.28 -12.70 19.01
CA LEU A 212 3.66 -13.30 17.74
C LEU A 212 4.11 -14.73 17.97
N GLN A 213 3.35 -15.69 17.47
CA GLN A 213 3.66 -17.12 17.61
C GLN A 213 4.83 -17.49 16.71
N VAL A 214 5.89 -18.04 17.29
CA VAL A 214 7.09 -18.52 16.58
C VAL A 214 7.29 -19.99 16.88
N LEU A 215 7.38 -20.82 15.85
CA LEU A 215 7.66 -22.25 15.96
C LEU A 215 9.16 -22.49 15.84
N LEU A 216 9.75 -23.07 16.87
CA LEU A 216 11.14 -23.56 16.86
C LEU A 216 11.12 -25.09 16.70
N ILE A 217 11.70 -25.57 15.60
CA ILE A 217 11.92 -27.00 15.38
C ILE A 217 13.36 -27.33 15.67
N ASP A 218 13.59 -28.09 16.72
CA ASP A 218 14.93 -28.53 17.13
C ASP A 218 15.16 -29.99 16.74
N GLY A 219 16.27 -30.27 16.08
CA GLY A 219 16.69 -31.64 15.75
C GLY A 219 17.10 -32.47 16.96
N ASP A 220 17.35 -31.84 18.11
CA ASP A 220 17.62 -32.49 19.40
C ASP A 220 16.41 -32.37 20.33
N ALA A 221 15.87 -33.49 20.79
CA ALA A 221 14.75 -33.52 21.72
C ALA A 221 14.98 -32.74 23.03
N ALA A 222 16.24 -32.60 23.46
CA ALA A 222 16.60 -31.80 24.63
C ALA A 222 16.60 -30.28 24.36
N GLY A 223 16.45 -29.85 23.11
CA GLY A 223 16.44 -28.42 22.75
C GLY A 223 17.80 -27.74 22.83
N LYS A 224 18.88 -28.50 22.61
CA LYS A 224 20.25 -27.99 22.72
C LYS A 224 20.56 -26.92 21.66
N HIS A 225 20.03 -27.10 20.45
CA HIS A 225 20.33 -26.22 19.34
C HIS A 225 19.48 -24.95 19.34
N SER A 226 18.23 -25.03 19.83
CA SER A 226 17.31 -23.85 19.92
C SER A 226 17.64 -22.92 21.08
N PHE A 227 18.43 -23.36 22.07
CA PHE A 227 18.71 -22.61 23.30
C PHE A 227 19.12 -21.16 23.09
N TYR A 228 19.99 -20.88 22.14
CA TYR A 228 20.46 -19.50 21.87
C TYR A 228 19.38 -18.64 21.25
N PHE A 229 18.57 -19.20 20.34
CA PHE A 229 17.41 -18.49 19.79
C PHE A 229 16.33 -18.27 20.84
N GLU A 230 16.01 -19.27 21.65
CA GLU A 230 15.07 -19.13 22.76
C GLU A 230 15.51 -18.00 23.71
N SER A 231 16.79 -18.00 24.10
CA SER A 231 17.34 -16.97 24.98
C SER A 231 17.34 -15.57 24.36
N ALA A 232 17.56 -15.45 23.05
CA ALA A 232 17.55 -14.18 22.33
C ALA A 232 16.11 -13.65 22.11
N LEU A 233 15.18 -14.53 21.78
CA LEU A 233 13.82 -14.18 21.41
C LEU A 233 12.90 -14.04 22.63
N SER A 234 13.14 -14.82 23.70
CA SER A 234 12.37 -14.80 24.93
C SER A 234 13.29 -14.88 26.17
N PRO A 235 14.01 -13.80 26.48
CA PRO A 235 15.04 -13.81 27.55
C PRO A 235 14.47 -14.00 28.95
N GLY A 236 13.16 -14.00 29.13
CA GLY A 236 12.50 -14.15 30.42
C GLY A 236 12.55 -12.89 31.29
N GLY A 237 12.09 -13.01 32.54
CA GLY A 237 12.04 -11.90 33.49
C GLY A 237 11.01 -10.84 33.14
N THR A 238 11.38 -9.57 33.28
CA THR A 238 10.51 -8.42 33.02
C THR A 238 10.52 -7.96 31.55
N THR A 239 11.45 -8.48 30.75
CA THR A 239 11.61 -8.09 29.35
C THR A 239 10.63 -8.86 28.48
N LYS A 240 9.64 -8.16 27.93
CA LYS A 240 8.69 -8.74 26.97
C LYS A 240 9.13 -8.37 25.55
N THR A 241 9.41 -9.37 24.73
CA THR A 241 9.70 -9.18 23.29
C THR A 241 8.42 -9.21 22.44
N GLY A 242 7.30 -9.61 23.04
CA GLY A 242 6.05 -9.81 22.30
C GLY A 242 6.02 -11.14 21.52
N LEU A 243 7.03 -11.98 21.68
CA LEU A 243 7.12 -13.26 20.98
C LEU A 243 6.66 -14.39 21.92
N VAL A 244 5.88 -15.31 21.39
CA VAL A 244 5.44 -16.55 22.06
C VAL A 244 6.08 -17.72 21.31
N LEU A 245 7.02 -18.38 22.00
CA LEU A 245 7.79 -19.45 21.40
C LEU A 245 7.14 -20.81 21.70
N THR A 246 6.96 -21.62 20.65
CA THR A 246 6.58 -23.03 20.75
C THR A 246 7.74 -23.85 20.21
N ARG A 247 8.28 -24.76 21.04
CA ARG A 247 9.33 -25.67 20.62
C ARG A 247 8.76 -27.05 20.39
N GLU A 248 9.11 -27.64 19.24
CA GLU A 248 8.68 -28.97 18.83
C GLU A 248 9.83 -29.73 18.17
N GLY A 249 9.70 -31.05 18.02
CA GLY A 249 10.62 -31.88 17.24
C GLY A 249 10.25 -31.88 15.75
N PRO A 250 11.13 -32.48 14.90
CA PRO A 250 10.90 -32.54 13.45
C PRO A 250 9.62 -33.28 13.04
N GLU A 251 9.13 -34.20 13.87
CA GLU A 251 7.91 -34.97 13.68
C GLU A 251 6.68 -34.07 13.57
N TYR A 252 6.69 -32.95 14.28
CA TYR A 252 5.59 -31.97 14.26
C TYR A 252 5.29 -31.47 12.84
N LEU A 253 6.33 -31.24 12.03
CA LEU A 253 6.14 -30.75 10.64
C LEU A 253 5.44 -31.77 9.74
N ARG A 254 5.60 -33.07 10.04
CA ARG A 254 4.95 -34.17 9.33
C ARG A 254 3.51 -34.36 9.79
N ASP A 255 3.31 -34.34 11.12
CA ASP A 255 2.08 -34.77 11.76
C ASP A 255 1.06 -33.63 11.94
N ALA A 256 1.52 -32.37 11.89
CA ALA A 256 0.65 -31.21 11.97
C ALA A 256 -0.26 -31.11 10.74
N ASP A 257 -1.48 -30.68 10.99
CA ASP A 257 -2.37 -30.22 9.92
C ASP A 257 -1.73 -29.01 9.21
N PRO A 258 -1.75 -28.94 7.88
CA PRO A 258 -1.24 -27.77 7.14
C PRO A 258 -1.81 -26.43 7.66
N GLU A 259 -3.08 -26.40 8.09
CA GLU A 259 -3.69 -25.21 8.67
C GLU A 259 -3.10 -24.84 10.04
N ALA A 260 -2.63 -25.82 10.83
CA ALA A 260 -2.03 -25.59 12.13
C ALA A 260 -0.70 -24.83 12.04
N LEU A 261 0.06 -24.96 10.94
CA LEU A 261 1.26 -24.16 10.69
C LEU A 261 0.92 -22.69 10.45
N ASN A 262 -0.27 -22.42 9.94
CA ASN A 262 -0.69 -21.05 9.62
C ASN A 262 -0.86 -20.14 10.86
N ARG A 263 -0.95 -20.68 12.06
CA ARG A 263 -0.96 -19.88 13.30
C ARG A 263 0.40 -19.27 13.65
N PHE A 264 1.50 -19.86 13.15
CA PHE A 264 2.85 -19.35 13.42
C PHE A 264 3.23 -18.29 12.41
N ALA A 265 3.74 -17.18 12.87
CA ALA A 265 4.23 -16.08 12.04
C ALA A 265 5.51 -16.46 11.29
N CYS A 266 6.38 -17.25 11.94
CA CYS A 266 7.52 -17.89 11.26
C CYS A 266 7.87 -19.22 11.93
N VAL A 267 8.57 -20.05 11.16
CA VAL A 267 9.14 -21.34 11.56
C VAL A 267 10.66 -21.24 11.50
N ILE A 268 11.34 -21.60 12.59
CA ILE A 268 12.81 -21.63 12.65
C ILE A 268 13.24 -23.06 12.93
N MET A 269 13.94 -23.66 11.97
CA MET A 269 14.46 -25.02 12.06
C MET A 269 15.94 -24.99 12.40
N GLN A 270 16.35 -25.79 13.37
CA GLN A 270 17.74 -25.88 13.81
C GLN A 270 18.21 -27.31 13.92
N ALA A 271 19.33 -27.61 13.27
CA ALA A 271 19.99 -28.89 13.31
C ALA A 271 19.06 -30.09 13.03
N VAL A 272 18.02 -29.88 12.23
CA VAL A 272 17.11 -30.95 11.85
C VAL A 272 17.82 -31.90 10.90
N PRO A 273 17.87 -33.21 11.15
CA PRO A 273 18.70 -34.15 10.38
C PRO A 273 18.15 -34.51 8.99
N GLY A 274 17.01 -33.99 8.62
CA GLY A 274 16.34 -34.20 7.34
C GLY A 274 14.82 -34.11 7.49
N LEU A 275 14.14 -33.97 6.38
CA LEU A 275 12.68 -33.88 6.31
C LEU A 275 12.14 -35.00 5.43
N ASP A 276 11.01 -35.60 5.82
CA ASP A 276 10.24 -36.45 4.93
C ASP A 276 9.42 -35.60 3.94
N MET A 277 8.88 -36.24 2.89
CA MET A 277 8.17 -35.53 1.82
C MET A 277 6.92 -34.83 2.32
N ARG A 278 6.19 -35.38 3.29
CA ARG A 278 4.99 -34.76 3.84
C ARG A 278 5.32 -33.46 4.62
N ALA A 279 6.40 -33.49 5.41
CA ALA A 279 6.90 -32.29 6.08
C ALA A 279 7.33 -31.20 5.08
N VAL A 280 7.95 -31.60 3.97
CA VAL A 280 8.34 -30.69 2.88
C VAL A 280 7.10 -30.10 2.19
N GLU A 281 6.07 -30.91 1.93
CA GLU A 281 4.81 -30.46 1.34
C GLU A 281 4.09 -29.45 2.25
N ASN A 282 4.00 -29.73 3.56
CA ASN A 282 3.40 -28.84 4.54
C ASN A 282 4.17 -27.51 4.63
N LEU A 283 5.51 -27.55 4.72
CA LEU A 283 6.35 -26.36 4.74
C LEU A 283 6.26 -25.56 3.43
N HIS A 284 6.22 -26.25 2.28
CA HIS A 284 6.11 -25.59 0.98
C HIS A 284 4.78 -24.83 0.88
N GLY A 285 3.68 -25.46 1.25
CA GLY A 285 2.36 -24.83 1.29
C GLY A 285 2.34 -23.62 2.24
N TYR A 286 2.91 -23.78 3.44
CA TYR A 286 3.03 -22.72 4.43
C TYR A 286 3.79 -21.51 3.90
N VAL A 287 4.98 -21.72 3.28
CA VAL A 287 5.80 -20.63 2.75
C VAL A 287 5.17 -20.01 1.51
N ALA A 288 4.65 -20.83 0.59
CA ALA A 288 3.99 -20.35 -0.62
C ALA A 288 2.80 -19.42 -0.30
N GLY A 289 2.09 -19.66 0.82
CA GLY A 289 1.02 -18.82 1.33
C GLY A 289 1.46 -17.62 2.18
N GLY A 290 2.73 -17.23 2.12
CA GLY A 290 3.25 -16.04 2.83
C GLY A 290 3.95 -16.32 4.16
N GLY A 291 4.11 -17.58 4.56
CA GLY A 291 4.85 -17.98 5.76
C GLY A 291 6.35 -17.72 5.66
N GLY A 292 6.98 -17.41 6.80
CA GLY A 292 8.43 -17.26 6.89
C GLY A 292 9.11 -18.50 7.45
N LEU A 293 10.18 -18.95 6.82
CA LEU A 293 10.95 -20.12 7.23
C LEU A 293 12.43 -19.76 7.36
N ALA A 294 13.06 -20.13 8.47
CA ALA A 294 14.52 -20.10 8.59
C ALA A 294 15.06 -21.52 8.83
N ILE A 295 16.09 -21.90 8.12
CA ILE A 295 16.76 -23.19 8.26
C ILE A 295 18.22 -22.95 8.62
N PHE A 296 18.62 -23.40 9.81
CA PHE A 296 20.00 -23.41 10.27
C PHE A 296 20.48 -24.87 10.39
N PHE A 297 21.58 -25.15 9.75
CA PHE A 297 22.13 -26.51 9.73
C PHE A 297 22.84 -26.84 11.05
N GLY A 298 22.96 -28.12 11.36
CA GLY A 298 23.51 -28.60 12.61
C GLY A 298 24.94 -29.13 12.51
N GLU A 299 25.64 -29.19 13.67
CA GLU A 299 27.01 -29.71 13.79
C GLU A 299 27.10 -31.21 13.51
N LEU A 300 26.00 -31.95 13.75
CA LEU A 300 26.00 -33.41 13.69
C LEU A 300 25.44 -33.94 12.35
N MET A 301 25.20 -33.08 11.37
CA MET A 301 24.71 -33.53 10.07
C MET A 301 25.75 -34.34 9.31
N THR A 302 25.37 -35.54 8.94
CA THR A 302 26.16 -36.47 8.13
C THR A 302 26.01 -36.15 6.63
N ALA A 303 26.93 -36.70 5.81
CA ALA A 303 26.82 -36.61 4.35
C ALA A 303 25.49 -37.16 3.80
N ALA A 304 24.90 -38.18 4.44
CA ALA A 304 23.64 -38.76 4.07
C ALA A 304 22.46 -37.79 4.34
N GLU A 305 22.56 -36.95 5.38
CA GLU A 305 21.55 -35.96 5.72
C GLU A 305 21.59 -34.76 4.77
N TYR A 306 22.76 -34.27 4.39
CA TYR A 306 22.90 -33.28 3.33
C TYR A 306 22.32 -33.77 2.00
N ALA A 307 22.59 -35.06 1.66
CA ALA A 307 22.01 -35.68 0.47
C ALA A 307 20.47 -35.76 0.54
N ARG A 308 19.90 -36.05 1.73
CA ARG A 308 18.44 -36.03 1.94
C ARG A 308 17.86 -34.63 1.76
N TYR A 309 18.48 -33.59 2.31
CA TYR A 309 18.06 -32.20 2.07
C TYR A 309 18.07 -31.86 0.59
N ASN A 310 19.17 -32.16 -0.11
CA ASN A 310 19.26 -31.96 -1.55
C ASN A 310 18.18 -32.72 -2.31
N ALA A 311 17.82 -33.94 -1.89
CA ALA A 311 16.82 -34.74 -2.55
C ALA A 311 15.37 -34.28 -2.29
N SER A 312 15.10 -33.64 -1.16
CA SER A 312 13.75 -33.26 -0.72
C SER A 312 13.44 -31.79 -0.98
N LEU A 313 14.28 -30.84 -0.52
CA LEU A 313 13.97 -29.40 -0.58
C LEU A 313 14.19 -28.77 -1.97
N THR A 314 15.01 -29.39 -2.85
CA THR A 314 15.16 -28.92 -4.24
C THR A 314 14.01 -29.35 -5.15
N LYS A 315 13.14 -30.26 -4.69
CA LYS A 315 11.98 -30.69 -5.43
C LYS A 315 10.77 -29.81 -5.15
N ILE A 316 10.00 -29.56 -6.18
CA ILE A 316 8.72 -28.89 -6.08
C ILE A 316 7.65 -29.96 -5.82
N PRO A 317 6.85 -29.84 -4.74
CA PRO A 317 5.74 -30.76 -4.51
C PRO A 317 4.74 -30.75 -5.68
N SER A 318 4.28 -31.93 -6.08
CA SER A 318 3.36 -32.09 -7.22
C SER A 318 2.01 -31.39 -7.03
N VAL A 319 1.61 -31.19 -5.78
CA VAL A 319 0.33 -30.55 -5.40
C VAL A 319 0.43 -29.02 -5.42
N SER A 320 1.65 -28.43 -5.47
CA SER A 320 1.84 -26.99 -5.38
C SER A 320 1.64 -26.29 -6.72
N GLU A 321 0.90 -25.17 -6.69
CA GLU A 321 0.79 -24.21 -7.81
C GLU A 321 2.07 -23.38 -7.99
N VAL A 322 2.83 -23.15 -6.91
CA VAL A 322 4.08 -22.40 -6.92
C VAL A 322 5.21 -23.27 -7.44
N LYS A 323 5.83 -22.86 -8.55
CA LYS A 323 6.88 -23.62 -9.26
C LYS A 323 8.31 -23.32 -8.78
N THR A 324 8.46 -22.83 -7.56
CA THR A 324 9.75 -22.51 -6.94
C THR A 324 10.01 -23.51 -5.81
N PRO A 325 11.16 -24.21 -5.79
CA PRO A 325 11.50 -25.13 -4.70
C PRO A 325 11.80 -24.36 -3.40
N LEU A 326 11.67 -25.01 -2.24
CA LEU A 326 12.08 -24.42 -0.97
C LEU A 326 13.56 -24.08 -0.93
N MET A 327 14.43 -24.89 -1.51
CA MET A 327 15.88 -24.67 -1.58
C MET A 327 16.34 -24.68 -3.05
N PRO A 328 16.83 -23.54 -3.57
CA PRO A 328 17.22 -23.41 -4.98
C PRO A 328 18.67 -23.80 -5.28
N PHE A 329 19.34 -24.42 -4.33
CA PHE A 329 20.76 -24.82 -4.44
C PHE A 329 20.98 -26.19 -3.77
N SER A 330 22.18 -26.77 -4.02
CA SER A 330 22.60 -28.02 -3.38
C SER A 330 23.71 -27.79 -2.35
N LEU A 331 23.64 -28.53 -1.26
CA LEU A 331 24.62 -28.50 -0.16
C LEU A 331 25.71 -29.55 -0.41
N LYS A 332 26.97 -29.19 -0.21
CA LYS A 332 28.10 -30.10 -0.32
C LYS A 332 28.50 -30.72 1.02
N GLY A 333 28.37 -29.94 2.09
CA GLY A 333 28.70 -30.36 3.44
C GLY A 333 29.56 -29.35 4.20
N PRO A 334 30.04 -29.67 5.40
CA PRO A 334 30.82 -28.76 6.22
C PRO A 334 32.22 -28.51 5.63
N ALA A 335 32.63 -27.26 5.64
CA ALA A 335 33.95 -26.77 5.23
C ALA A 335 34.53 -25.85 6.31
N GLU A 336 35.86 -25.77 6.37
CA GLU A 336 36.56 -24.90 7.32
C GLU A 336 36.88 -23.55 6.66
N LEU A 337 36.69 -22.45 7.41
CA LEU A 337 37.13 -21.13 7.01
C LEU A 337 38.57 -20.92 7.49
N ALA A 338 39.54 -21.34 6.66
CA ALA A 338 40.98 -21.20 6.98
C ALA A 338 41.30 -19.71 7.27
N ARG A 339 42.06 -19.44 8.33
CA ARG A 339 42.52 -18.12 8.73
C ARG A 339 44.03 -18.06 8.80
N SER A 340 44.61 -17.06 8.17
CA SER A 340 46.05 -16.77 8.34
C SER A 340 46.25 -15.76 9.48
N ALA A 341 47.44 -15.72 10.06
CA ALA A 341 47.78 -14.74 11.11
C ALA A 341 47.74 -13.28 10.61
N GLU A 342 47.81 -13.07 9.31
CA GLU A 342 47.79 -11.76 8.65
C GLU A 342 46.37 -11.27 8.31
N ASP A 343 45.34 -12.12 8.45
CA ASP A 343 43.95 -11.77 8.16
C ASP A 343 43.39 -10.82 9.22
N THR A 344 43.29 -9.54 8.89
CA THR A 344 42.69 -8.49 9.73
C THR A 344 41.20 -8.23 9.41
N ALA A 345 40.72 -8.68 8.26
CA ALA A 345 39.33 -8.53 7.84
C ALA A 345 38.35 -9.30 8.74
N PRO A 346 37.14 -8.80 8.94
CA PRO A 346 36.09 -9.52 9.66
C PRO A 346 35.73 -10.80 8.90
N ASP A 347 35.43 -11.88 9.64
CA ASP A 347 35.05 -13.15 9.03
C ASP A 347 33.65 -13.07 8.35
N VAL A 348 32.79 -12.17 8.82
CA VAL A 348 31.42 -11.99 8.33
C VAL A 348 31.20 -10.54 7.86
N ILE A 349 30.61 -10.38 6.69
CA ILE A 349 30.32 -9.10 6.05
C ILE A 349 28.83 -9.09 5.74
N ALA A 350 28.13 -8.05 6.21
CA ALA A 350 26.70 -7.87 5.93
C ALA A 350 26.51 -7.08 4.66
N ASP A 351 25.56 -7.52 3.83
CA ASP A 351 25.01 -6.76 2.74
C ASP A 351 23.88 -5.85 3.22
N ASN A 352 23.45 -4.89 2.39
CA ASN A 352 22.33 -4.01 2.70
C ASN A 352 21.00 -4.79 2.66
N HIS A 353 20.61 -5.30 3.83
CA HIS A 353 19.40 -6.11 4.00
C HIS A 353 18.63 -5.64 5.25
N PRO A 354 17.28 -5.67 5.27
CA PRO A 354 16.46 -5.20 6.40
C PRO A 354 16.88 -5.79 7.75
N ILE A 355 17.26 -7.06 7.80
CA ILE A 355 17.74 -7.73 9.03
C ILE A 355 18.95 -7.02 9.66
N PHE A 356 19.86 -6.46 8.85
CA PHE A 356 21.12 -5.89 9.31
C PHE A 356 21.21 -4.37 9.20
N GLU A 357 20.21 -3.72 8.64
CA GLU A 357 20.17 -2.26 8.42
C GLU A 357 20.46 -1.46 9.69
N SER A 358 19.86 -1.86 10.81
CA SER A 358 20.07 -1.19 12.10
C SER A 358 21.50 -1.34 12.62
N LEU A 359 22.12 -2.50 12.42
CA LEU A 359 23.51 -2.76 12.80
C LEU A 359 24.51 -1.99 11.92
N LEU A 360 24.24 -1.92 10.61
CA LEU A 360 25.06 -1.17 9.65
C LEU A 360 25.00 0.35 9.88
N LYS A 361 23.89 0.87 10.38
CA LYS A 361 23.78 2.29 10.79
C LYS A 361 24.63 2.62 12.02
N LEU A 362 24.88 1.66 12.91
CA LEU A 362 25.68 1.85 14.12
C LEU A 362 27.17 1.69 13.88
N SER A 363 27.58 0.82 12.98
CA SER A 363 28.98 0.53 12.67
C SER A 363 29.14 0.03 11.25
N ASN A 364 30.20 0.48 10.58
CA ASN A 364 30.57 -0.04 9.25
C ASN A 364 31.04 -1.50 9.28
N SER A 365 31.36 -2.06 10.45
CA SER A 365 31.81 -3.44 10.63
C SER A 365 31.23 -4.04 11.92
N PRO A 366 29.91 -4.28 11.98
CA PRO A 366 29.24 -4.73 13.20
C PRO A 366 29.69 -6.12 13.64
N PHE A 367 30.20 -6.94 12.73
CA PHE A 367 30.63 -8.33 12.99
C PHE A 367 32.14 -8.49 13.23
N GLN A 368 32.86 -7.44 13.62
CA GLN A 368 34.31 -7.50 13.80
C GLN A 368 34.75 -8.51 14.89
N GLY A 369 33.93 -8.73 15.93
CA GLY A 369 34.13 -9.71 17.00
C GLY A 369 33.76 -11.15 16.63
N VAL A 370 32.99 -11.32 15.55
CA VAL A 370 32.47 -12.63 15.14
C VAL A 370 33.57 -13.42 14.43
N ARG A 371 33.74 -14.68 14.85
CA ARG A 371 34.70 -15.63 14.27
C ARG A 371 33.94 -16.82 13.71
N MET A 372 34.26 -17.19 12.46
CA MET A 372 33.73 -18.35 11.78
C MET A 372 34.84 -19.38 11.61
N GLN A 373 34.61 -20.59 12.09
CA GLN A 373 35.51 -21.72 11.94
C GLN A 373 35.04 -22.69 10.88
N ARG A 374 33.71 -22.99 10.88
CA ARG A 374 33.08 -23.90 9.94
C ARG A 374 31.81 -23.28 9.35
N TYR A 375 31.51 -23.71 8.14
CA TYR A 375 30.28 -23.35 7.42
C TYR A 375 29.86 -24.50 6.51
N VAL A 376 28.62 -24.48 6.04
CA VAL A 376 28.11 -25.42 5.04
C VAL A 376 28.43 -24.89 3.65
N GLU A 377 29.25 -25.65 2.89
CA GLU A 377 29.62 -25.29 1.52
C GLU A 377 28.51 -25.65 0.54
N LEU A 378 28.26 -24.75 -0.40
CA LEU A 378 27.33 -24.97 -1.53
C LEU A 378 28.10 -25.56 -2.72
N ASP A 379 27.37 -26.22 -3.63
CA ASP A 379 27.94 -26.74 -4.87
C ASP A 379 28.49 -25.60 -5.74
N GLU A 380 29.71 -25.75 -6.24
CA GLU A 380 30.44 -24.71 -6.99
C GLU A 380 29.81 -24.40 -8.36
N SER A 381 29.09 -25.35 -8.96
CA SER A 381 28.40 -25.14 -10.25
C SER A 381 27.49 -23.94 -10.24
N LEU A 382 26.92 -23.58 -9.08
CA LEU A 382 26.02 -22.43 -8.88
C LEU A 382 26.73 -21.06 -8.95
N PHE A 383 28.07 -21.02 -8.78
CA PHE A 383 28.83 -19.77 -8.76
C PHE A 383 29.57 -19.53 -10.09
N ALA A 384 29.81 -20.60 -10.86
CA ALA A 384 30.47 -20.51 -12.17
C ALA A 384 29.61 -19.77 -13.21
N GLU A 385 28.27 -19.90 -13.12
CA GLU A 385 27.33 -19.22 -13.99
C GLU A 385 27.19 -17.72 -13.69
N SER A 386 27.41 -17.29 -12.43
CA SER A 386 27.24 -15.88 -12.04
C SER A 386 28.31 -14.93 -12.60
N ALA A 387 29.44 -15.44 -13.05
CA ALA A 387 30.54 -14.63 -13.62
C ALA A 387 30.27 -14.18 -15.08
N THR A 388 29.33 -14.82 -15.77
CA THR A 388 28.97 -14.57 -17.19
C THR A 388 27.51 -14.12 -17.39
N GLU A 389 26.74 -13.99 -16.32
CA GLU A 389 25.30 -13.64 -16.41
C GLU A 389 25.09 -12.21 -16.93
N SER A 390 24.31 -12.10 -18.00
CA SER A 390 23.74 -10.85 -18.47
C SER A 390 22.82 -10.25 -17.40
N ARG A 391 22.66 -8.92 -17.36
CA ARG A 391 21.75 -8.20 -16.44
C ARG A 391 20.31 -8.74 -16.38
N GLU A 392 19.88 -9.51 -17.35
CA GLU A 392 18.56 -10.13 -17.45
C GLU A 392 18.46 -11.42 -16.61
N ALA A 393 19.52 -12.26 -16.58
CA ALA A 393 19.58 -13.45 -15.74
C ALA A 393 19.67 -13.13 -14.22
N ALA A 394 20.30 -12.01 -13.87
CA ALA A 394 20.33 -11.51 -12.50
C ALA A 394 18.93 -11.10 -11.96
N ARG A 395 17.97 -10.75 -12.85
CA ARG A 395 16.60 -10.41 -12.49
C ARG A 395 15.71 -11.64 -12.22
N THR A 396 16.09 -12.80 -12.67
CA THR A 396 15.33 -14.06 -12.48
C THR A 396 15.82 -14.89 -11.30
N LYS A 397 16.92 -14.50 -10.65
CA LYS A 397 17.46 -15.21 -9.50
C LYS A 397 16.57 -14.99 -8.28
N THR A 398 15.91 -16.05 -7.82
CA THR A 398 14.97 -16.04 -6.69
C THR A 398 15.64 -15.96 -5.32
N TRP A 399 16.98 -16.06 -5.25
CA TRP A 399 17.73 -16.01 -4.02
C TRP A 399 18.91 -15.02 -4.07
N LYS A 400 19.26 -14.46 -2.92
CA LYS A 400 20.37 -13.51 -2.76
C LYS A 400 21.14 -13.77 -1.46
N PRO A 401 22.47 -13.59 -1.43
CA PRO A 401 23.20 -13.60 -0.18
C PRO A 401 22.82 -12.36 0.66
N VAL A 402 22.75 -12.54 1.97
CA VAL A 402 22.45 -11.51 2.98
C VAL A 402 23.65 -11.28 3.88
N LEU A 403 24.37 -12.34 4.22
CA LEU A 403 25.70 -12.31 4.83
C LEU A 403 26.66 -13.09 3.96
N THR A 404 27.82 -12.53 3.78
CA THR A 404 28.95 -13.18 3.10
C THR A 404 30.12 -13.31 4.04
N MET A 405 30.94 -14.35 3.80
CA MET A 405 32.18 -14.54 4.54
C MET A 405 33.36 -13.89 3.80
N ARG A 406 34.50 -13.69 4.50
CA ARG A 406 35.74 -13.10 3.92
C ARG A 406 36.27 -13.87 2.68
N ASN A 407 35.94 -15.15 2.53
CA ASN A 407 36.21 -15.95 1.32
C ASN A 407 35.19 -15.74 0.19
N LYS A 408 34.27 -14.73 0.33
CA LYS A 408 33.19 -14.39 -0.60
C LYS A 408 32.10 -15.47 -0.77
N ARG A 409 32.10 -16.50 0.10
CA ARG A 409 31.01 -17.49 0.13
C ARG A 409 29.85 -16.97 0.98
N PRO A 410 28.59 -17.29 0.64
CA PRO A 410 27.44 -16.88 1.44
C PRO A 410 27.43 -17.59 2.80
N LEU A 411 26.98 -16.86 3.83
CA LEU A 411 26.71 -17.39 5.17
C LEU A 411 25.22 -17.41 5.49
N LEU A 412 24.50 -16.38 5.04
CA LEU A 412 23.05 -16.30 5.13
C LEU A 412 22.49 -15.99 3.74
N ILE A 413 21.46 -16.72 3.33
CA ILE A 413 20.81 -16.59 2.03
C ILE A 413 19.32 -16.34 2.23
N ASP A 414 18.77 -15.34 1.53
CA ASP A 414 17.35 -15.05 1.43
C ASP A 414 16.80 -15.58 0.11
N HIS A 415 15.69 -16.31 0.16
CA HIS A 415 15.04 -16.93 -1.00
C HIS A 415 13.52 -16.73 -0.97
N SER A 416 12.92 -16.36 -2.10
CA SER A 416 11.48 -16.14 -2.25
C SER A 416 10.81 -17.40 -2.77
N VAL A 417 9.71 -17.81 -2.13
CA VAL A 417 8.86 -18.93 -2.56
C VAL A 417 7.39 -18.49 -2.47
N GLY A 418 6.75 -18.28 -3.62
CA GLY A 418 5.40 -17.71 -3.62
C GLY A 418 5.36 -16.33 -2.97
N GLU A 419 4.48 -16.17 -2.00
CA GLU A 419 4.34 -14.93 -1.21
C GLU A 419 5.25 -14.89 0.02
N GLY A 420 5.89 -16.02 0.39
CA GLY A 420 6.74 -16.13 1.57
C GLY A 420 8.23 -16.12 1.29
N ARG A 421 8.99 -16.37 2.35
CA ARG A 421 10.45 -16.29 2.35
C ARG A 421 11.08 -17.45 3.10
N VAL A 422 12.26 -17.88 2.59
CA VAL A 422 13.13 -18.87 3.25
C VAL A 422 14.50 -18.26 3.46
N LEU A 423 14.96 -18.28 4.71
CA LEU A 423 16.34 -17.92 5.08
C LEU A 423 17.14 -19.18 5.36
N PHE A 424 18.31 -19.29 4.74
CA PHE A 424 19.25 -20.38 4.98
C PHE A 424 20.49 -19.86 5.69
N GLY A 425 20.69 -20.26 6.95
CA GLY A 425 21.90 -20.01 7.69
C GLY A 425 22.88 -21.18 7.52
N LEU A 426 23.93 -20.97 6.76
CA LEU A 426 24.93 -21.98 6.41
C LEU A 426 25.94 -22.19 7.56
N THR A 427 25.47 -22.17 8.79
CA THR A 427 26.28 -22.38 10.00
C THR A 427 25.46 -23.03 11.10
N ALA A 428 26.13 -23.61 12.09
CA ALA A 428 25.56 -24.04 13.36
C ALA A 428 25.96 -23.07 14.48
N PHE A 429 25.07 -22.90 15.48
CA PHE A 429 25.37 -22.06 16.65
C PHE A 429 26.03 -22.86 17.76
N ASP A 430 27.22 -23.33 17.47
CA ASP A 430 28.11 -24.07 18.36
C ASP A 430 29.52 -23.49 18.33
N ARG A 431 30.26 -23.63 19.41
CA ARG A 431 31.65 -23.09 19.56
C ARG A 431 32.65 -23.63 18.56
N GLN A 432 32.38 -24.80 17.99
CA GLN A 432 33.24 -25.37 16.93
C GLN A 432 32.98 -24.74 15.56
N TRP A 433 31.81 -24.09 15.39
CA TRP A 433 31.44 -23.46 14.12
C TRP A 433 31.64 -21.96 14.17
N THR A 434 31.15 -21.30 15.25
CA THR A 434 31.21 -19.85 15.37
C THR A 434 31.06 -19.41 16.83
N ASN A 435 31.55 -18.21 17.15
CA ASN A 435 31.23 -17.53 18.41
C ASN A 435 30.07 -16.52 18.29
N TRP A 436 29.38 -16.44 17.14
CA TRP A 436 28.38 -15.40 16.88
C TRP A 436 27.24 -15.42 17.90
N HIS A 437 26.81 -16.60 18.34
CA HIS A 437 25.77 -16.76 19.36
C HIS A 437 26.13 -16.14 20.74
N LEU A 438 27.41 -15.79 20.96
CA LEU A 438 27.89 -15.09 22.15
C LEU A 438 28.08 -13.58 21.91
N ASP A 439 27.98 -13.12 20.68
CA ASP A 439 28.12 -11.71 20.31
C ASP A 439 26.78 -10.98 20.40
N PRO A 440 26.71 -9.74 20.93
CA PRO A 440 25.45 -8.99 21.04
C PRO A 440 24.69 -8.81 19.71
N THR A 441 25.42 -8.83 18.58
CA THR A 441 24.78 -8.73 17.26
C THR A 441 23.88 -9.92 16.93
N PHE A 442 24.08 -11.07 17.60
CA PHE A 442 23.22 -12.24 17.43
C PHE A 442 21.79 -11.98 17.91
N VAL A 443 21.62 -11.35 19.08
CA VAL A 443 20.30 -11.04 19.63
C VAL A 443 19.53 -10.10 18.68
N VAL A 444 20.21 -9.07 18.17
CA VAL A 444 19.62 -8.16 17.20
C VAL A 444 19.24 -8.89 15.91
N ALA A 445 20.16 -9.71 15.39
CA ALA A 445 19.93 -10.50 14.17
C ALA A 445 18.77 -11.49 14.34
N ALA A 446 18.67 -12.18 15.48
CA ALA A 446 17.58 -13.13 15.77
C ALA A 446 16.21 -12.44 15.81
N LEU A 447 16.09 -11.31 16.53
CA LEU A 447 14.87 -10.52 16.60
C LEU A 447 14.47 -9.97 15.23
N LYS A 448 15.43 -9.43 14.48
CA LYS A 448 15.21 -8.90 13.13
C LYS A 448 14.89 -9.99 12.11
N THR A 449 15.43 -11.20 12.28
CA THR A 449 15.08 -12.37 11.46
C THR A 449 13.61 -12.74 11.65
N VAL A 450 13.13 -12.81 12.88
CA VAL A 450 11.70 -13.07 13.16
C VAL A 450 10.84 -11.94 12.58
N GLY A 451 11.18 -10.68 12.81
CA GLY A 451 10.47 -9.54 12.24
C GLY A 451 10.41 -9.61 10.72
N TYR A 452 11.52 -9.84 10.06
CA TYR A 452 11.61 -9.94 8.60
C TYR A 452 10.75 -11.09 8.05
N LEU A 453 10.84 -12.27 8.64
CA LEU A 453 10.08 -13.44 8.19
C LEU A 453 8.57 -13.30 8.42
N SER A 454 8.16 -12.61 9.47
CA SER A 454 6.74 -12.39 9.79
C SER A 454 6.11 -11.23 9.02
N SER A 455 6.91 -10.32 8.43
CA SER A 455 6.41 -9.13 7.72
C SER A 455 5.63 -9.46 6.44
N PHE A 456 5.81 -10.64 5.87
CA PHE A 456 5.11 -11.09 4.65
C PHE A 456 3.69 -11.59 4.92
N ARG A 457 3.34 -11.83 6.18
CA ARG A 457 1.99 -12.21 6.61
C ARG A 457 1.27 -11.03 7.22
N GLY A 458 0.34 -10.45 6.48
CA GLY A 458 -0.80 -9.74 7.04
C GLY A 458 -0.63 -8.30 7.46
N MET A 459 0.46 -7.59 7.16
CA MET A 459 0.38 -6.13 7.20
C MET A 459 -0.31 -5.63 5.94
N GLU A 460 -1.63 -5.40 6.02
CA GLU A 460 -2.29 -4.64 4.99
C GLU A 460 -1.78 -3.20 5.06
N THR A 461 -0.75 -2.90 4.28
CA THR A 461 -0.27 -1.53 4.10
C THR A 461 -1.45 -0.68 3.64
N ALA A 462 -1.60 0.51 4.22
CA ALA A 462 -2.64 1.44 3.80
C ALA A 462 -2.63 1.58 2.28
N LYS A 463 -3.73 1.20 1.63
CA LYS A 463 -3.89 1.26 0.18
C LYS A 463 -4.53 2.59 -0.22
N GLN A 464 -4.47 2.90 -1.50
CA GLN A 464 -5.12 4.09 -2.06
C GLN A 464 -6.62 3.88 -2.18
N VAL A 465 -7.36 4.99 -2.21
CA VAL A 465 -8.80 4.98 -2.52
C VAL A 465 -9.02 4.33 -3.88
N GLY A 466 -10.08 3.55 -4.01
CA GLY A 466 -10.36 2.76 -5.20
C GLY A 466 -9.78 1.34 -5.17
N ALA A 467 -8.83 1.03 -4.29
CA ALA A 467 -8.35 -0.34 -4.15
C ALA A 467 -9.42 -1.25 -3.51
N PRO A 468 -9.59 -2.48 -4.02
CA PRO A 468 -10.54 -3.43 -3.48
C PRO A 468 -10.24 -3.74 -2.02
N MET A 469 -11.27 -4.04 -1.24
CA MET A 469 -11.19 -4.39 0.17
C MET A 469 -11.65 -5.81 0.38
N ARG A 470 -10.89 -6.57 1.16
CA ARG A 470 -11.17 -7.98 1.43
C ARG A 470 -10.89 -8.33 2.88
N TRP A 471 -11.77 -9.15 3.45
CA TRP A 471 -11.58 -9.77 4.75
C TRP A 471 -11.84 -11.27 4.65
N ASP A 472 -10.79 -12.06 4.85
CA ASP A 472 -10.85 -13.51 4.91
C ASP A 472 -10.89 -13.98 6.36
N PHE A 473 -11.77 -14.92 6.67
CA PHE A 473 -11.94 -15.46 8.02
C PHE A 473 -12.51 -16.88 8.00
N SER A 474 -12.36 -17.58 9.11
CA SER A 474 -12.88 -18.94 9.28
C SER A 474 -14.40 -18.95 9.48
N SER A 475 -15.10 -19.82 8.75
CA SER A 475 -16.55 -20.05 8.95
C SER A 475 -16.88 -20.69 10.30
N GLN A 476 -15.89 -21.27 10.97
CA GLN A 476 -16.04 -21.83 12.31
C GLN A 476 -15.98 -20.76 13.40
N GLU A 477 -15.33 -19.63 13.12
CA GLU A 477 -15.11 -18.55 14.08
C GLU A 477 -16.09 -17.39 13.92
N MET A 478 -16.55 -17.11 12.70
CA MET A 478 -17.38 -15.94 12.39
C MET A 478 -18.57 -16.27 11.51
N LEU A 479 -19.65 -15.49 11.71
CA LEU A 479 -20.82 -15.50 10.86
C LEU A 479 -20.55 -14.81 9.51
N PRO A 480 -21.26 -15.19 8.42
CA PRO A 480 -20.99 -14.66 7.09
C PRO A 480 -21.44 -13.21 6.87
N GLU A 481 -22.26 -12.66 7.74
CA GLU A 481 -22.78 -11.29 7.61
C GLU A 481 -21.78 -10.30 8.23
N ILE A 482 -21.27 -9.40 7.39
CA ILE A 482 -20.31 -8.34 7.77
C ILE A 482 -20.95 -6.98 7.54
N GLU A 483 -20.84 -6.11 8.52
CA GLU A 483 -21.24 -4.70 8.44
C GLU A 483 -20.01 -3.83 8.19
N VAL A 484 -19.99 -3.04 7.13
CA VAL A 484 -18.90 -2.14 6.77
C VAL A 484 -19.35 -0.71 6.99
N LEU A 485 -18.77 -0.03 7.97
CA LEU A 485 -19.01 1.37 8.24
C LEU A 485 -17.99 2.21 7.47
N CYS A 486 -18.45 2.89 6.42
CA CYS A 486 -17.62 3.71 5.56
C CYS A 486 -17.22 5.03 6.23
N PRO A 487 -16.07 5.64 5.84
CA PRO A 487 -15.71 6.99 6.29
C PRO A 487 -16.75 8.02 5.82
N SER A 488 -16.98 9.06 6.63
CA SER A 488 -17.87 10.16 6.26
C SER A 488 -17.32 10.94 5.07
N GLN A 489 -18.22 11.51 4.28
CA GLN A 489 -17.87 12.46 3.23
C GLN A 489 -17.25 13.73 3.82
N PRO A 490 -16.38 14.44 3.07
CA PRO A 490 -15.87 15.74 3.50
C PRO A 490 -17.00 16.70 3.85
N GLY A 491 -16.95 17.29 5.05
CA GLY A 491 -17.97 18.21 5.54
C GLY A 491 -19.23 17.54 6.12
N SER A 492 -19.31 16.22 6.15
CA SER A 492 -20.41 15.46 6.77
C SER A 492 -19.91 14.67 7.98
N THR A 493 -20.76 14.51 8.99
CA THR A 493 -20.52 13.60 10.11
C THR A 493 -21.23 12.26 9.93
N ILE A 494 -22.06 12.13 8.89
CA ILE A 494 -22.85 10.93 8.63
C ILE A 494 -21.95 9.89 7.95
N ARG A 495 -21.96 8.68 8.50
CA ARG A 495 -21.26 7.52 7.95
C ARG A 495 -22.26 6.54 7.33
N THR A 496 -21.93 5.99 6.19
CA THR A 496 -22.78 5.02 5.49
C THR A 496 -22.45 3.61 5.95
N LEU A 497 -23.48 2.81 6.27
CA LEU A 497 -23.35 1.41 6.63
C LEU A 497 -23.69 0.53 5.43
N LEU A 498 -22.73 -0.31 5.02
CA LEU A 498 -22.91 -1.33 4.00
C LEU A 498 -22.99 -2.71 4.65
N ARG A 499 -23.87 -3.58 4.14
CA ARG A 499 -23.93 -4.99 4.54
C ARG A 499 -23.37 -5.86 3.44
N VAL A 500 -22.38 -6.67 3.81
CA VAL A 500 -21.67 -7.56 2.88
C VAL A 500 -21.83 -9.00 3.38
N ASN A 501 -22.29 -9.88 2.50
CA ASN A 501 -22.32 -11.29 2.80
C ASN A 501 -21.04 -11.95 2.27
N ALA A 502 -20.27 -12.56 3.16
CA ALA A 502 -19.08 -13.32 2.81
C ALA A 502 -19.43 -14.56 2.00
N ARG A 503 -18.59 -14.88 1.03
CA ARG A 503 -18.72 -16.04 0.13
C ARG A 503 -17.69 -17.10 0.49
N PRO A 504 -17.99 -18.40 0.31
CA PRO A 504 -16.99 -19.45 0.48
C PRO A 504 -15.77 -19.22 -0.43
N SER A 505 -14.57 -19.23 0.16
CA SER A 505 -13.29 -19.14 -0.54
C SER A 505 -12.44 -20.41 -0.39
N GLY A 506 -12.89 -21.37 0.44
CA GLY A 506 -12.30 -22.67 0.73
C GLY A 506 -13.23 -23.52 1.56
N GLU A 507 -12.78 -24.70 2.01
CA GLU A 507 -13.62 -25.66 2.76
C GLU A 507 -14.17 -25.08 4.07
N ASN A 508 -13.34 -24.30 4.81
CA ASN A 508 -13.69 -23.64 6.08
C ASN A 508 -13.43 -22.13 6.05
N SER A 509 -13.22 -21.55 4.89
CA SER A 509 -12.85 -20.14 4.74
C SER A 509 -13.94 -19.36 4.03
N LEU A 510 -14.27 -18.19 4.58
CA LEU A 510 -15.18 -17.21 4.00
C LEU A 510 -14.40 -15.94 3.64
N SER A 511 -14.80 -15.31 2.55
CA SER A 511 -14.25 -14.02 2.10
C SER A 511 -15.37 -13.00 1.93
N ALA A 512 -15.29 -11.92 2.69
CA ALA A 512 -16.09 -10.73 2.47
C ALA A 512 -15.31 -9.77 1.56
N PHE A 513 -15.95 -9.27 0.51
CA PHE A 513 -15.30 -8.50 -0.53
C PHE A 513 -16.11 -7.27 -0.92
N VAL A 514 -15.45 -6.12 -1.03
CA VAL A 514 -16.01 -4.87 -1.53
C VAL A 514 -15.12 -4.35 -2.65
N ASP A 515 -15.67 -4.34 -3.86
CA ASP A 515 -14.98 -3.89 -5.06
C ASP A 515 -15.60 -2.58 -5.56
N PRO A 516 -14.82 -1.49 -5.63
CA PRO A 516 -15.29 -0.24 -6.22
C PRO A 516 -15.71 -0.34 -7.69
N ASP A 517 -15.17 -1.33 -8.43
CA ASP A 517 -15.50 -1.54 -9.84
C ASP A 517 -16.75 -2.39 -10.06
N SER A 518 -17.30 -2.99 -8.99
CA SER A 518 -18.51 -3.81 -9.10
C SER A 518 -19.77 -2.96 -9.27
N GLU A 519 -20.62 -3.31 -10.25
CA GLU A 519 -21.91 -2.63 -10.51
C GLU A 519 -22.97 -2.92 -9.42
N GLN A 520 -22.62 -3.62 -8.34
CA GLN A 520 -23.55 -4.04 -7.28
C GLN A 520 -23.64 -2.99 -6.17
N GLY A 521 -24.69 -2.19 -6.18
CA GLY A 521 -25.01 -1.23 -5.13
C GLY A 521 -25.80 -0.03 -5.64
N ASN A 522 -26.40 0.74 -4.70
CA ASN A 522 -26.98 2.05 -5.04
C ASN A 522 -25.86 3.09 -5.18
N GLU A 523 -26.17 4.21 -5.81
CA GLU A 523 -25.19 5.29 -6.09
C GLU A 523 -24.55 5.86 -4.80
N GLU A 524 -25.27 5.88 -3.69
CA GLU A 524 -24.80 6.35 -2.39
C GLU A 524 -23.78 5.40 -1.77
N SER A 525 -24.02 4.09 -1.85
CA SER A 525 -23.08 3.06 -1.40
C SER A 525 -21.79 3.12 -2.20
N PHE A 526 -21.89 3.26 -3.52
CA PHE A 526 -20.72 3.40 -4.40
C PHE A 526 -19.89 4.63 -4.04
N ARG A 527 -20.52 5.79 -3.85
CA ARG A 527 -19.81 7.02 -3.45
C ARG A 527 -19.09 6.87 -2.11
N SER A 528 -19.71 6.17 -1.16
CA SER A 528 -19.14 5.98 0.18
C SER A 528 -17.87 5.15 0.17
N ILE A 529 -17.75 4.19 -0.76
CA ILE A 529 -16.55 3.35 -0.95
C ILE A 529 -15.37 4.16 -1.50
N LEU A 530 -15.65 5.24 -2.25
CA LEU A 530 -14.62 6.11 -2.85
C LEU A 530 -14.15 7.23 -1.92
N ASN A 531 -14.54 7.23 -0.65
CA ASN A 531 -14.04 8.19 0.33
C ASN A 531 -12.68 7.74 0.90
N ALA A 532 -11.81 8.72 1.16
CA ALA A 532 -10.59 8.47 1.91
C ALA A 532 -10.90 8.37 3.41
N GLY A 533 -10.24 7.48 4.11
CA GLY A 533 -10.42 7.31 5.55
C GLY A 533 -10.31 5.86 6.01
N VAL A 534 -10.90 5.59 7.15
CA VAL A 534 -10.91 4.26 7.77
C VAL A 534 -12.28 3.61 7.59
N PHE A 535 -12.27 2.42 7.02
CA PHE A 535 -13.41 1.54 6.88
C PHE A 535 -13.40 0.56 8.06
N GLU A 536 -14.45 0.55 8.85
CA GLU A 536 -14.61 -0.37 9.97
C GLU A 536 -15.46 -1.56 9.53
N TRP A 537 -14.85 -2.73 9.52
CA TRP A 537 -15.50 -3.98 9.17
C TRP A 537 -15.91 -4.72 10.45
N TRP A 538 -17.20 -4.82 10.69
CA TRP A 538 -17.75 -5.41 11.89
C TRP A 538 -18.30 -6.80 11.58
N GLY A 539 -17.73 -7.83 12.20
CA GLY A 539 -18.21 -9.19 12.16
C GLY A 539 -18.76 -9.63 13.53
N THR A 540 -19.52 -10.70 13.53
CA THR A 540 -20.00 -11.36 14.74
C THR A 540 -19.42 -12.76 14.82
N SER A 541 -18.75 -13.10 15.92
CA SER A 541 -18.24 -14.45 16.13
C SER A 541 -19.38 -15.46 16.31
N THR A 542 -19.10 -16.75 16.13
CA THR A 542 -20.06 -17.83 16.38
C THR A 542 -20.47 -17.91 17.86
N GLN A 543 -19.71 -17.26 18.76
CA GLN A 543 -20.03 -17.12 20.18
C GLN A 543 -20.82 -15.85 20.51
N GLY A 544 -21.12 -15.01 19.50
CA GLY A 544 -21.89 -13.77 19.64
C GLY A 544 -21.05 -12.53 19.99
N GLU A 545 -19.72 -12.65 20.02
CA GLU A 545 -18.83 -11.49 20.25
C GLU A 545 -18.70 -10.67 18.96
N ARG A 546 -18.69 -9.34 19.10
CA ARG A 546 -18.44 -8.43 17.97
C ARG A 546 -16.93 -8.23 17.82
N LEU A 547 -16.46 -8.40 16.59
CA LEU A 547 -15.07 -8.19 16.19
C LEU A 547 -14.99 -7.07 15.16
N VAL A 548 -13.97 -6.24 15.25
CA VAL A 548 -13.71 -5.18 14.28
C VAL A 548 -12.37 -5.39 13.60
N ARG A 549 -12.37 -5.18 12.28
CA ARG A 549 -11.16 -5.03 11.48
C ARG A 549 -11.21 -3.69 10.78
N ASN A 550 -10.17 -2.90 10.92
CA ASN A 550 -10.05 -1.60 10.27
C ASN A 550 -9.25 -1.73 8.97
N LEU A 551 -9.67 -1.02 7.92
CA LEU A 551 -8.95 -0.91 6.67
C LEU A 551 -8.79 0.57 6.32
N ALA A 552 -7.57 1.02 6.08
CA ALA A 552 -7.31 2.40 5.69
C ALA A 552 -7.26 2.54 4.16
N ARG A 553 -7.90 3.59 3.65
CA ARG A 553 -7.75 4.05 2.28
C ARG A 553 -7.36 5.51 2.31
N ASN A 554 -6.16 5.80 1.80
CA ASN A 554 -5.62 7.15 1.76
C ASN A 554 -5.67 7.69 0.33
N VAL A 555 -5.69 9.01 0.23
CA VAL A 555 -5.50 9.69 -1.05
C VAL A 555 -4.10 9.38 -1.57
N SER A 556 -3.96 9.25 -2.88
CA SER A 556 -2.65 9.05 -3.50
C SER A 556 -1.72 10.23 -3.17
N PRO A 557 -0.50 10.00 -2.67
CA PRO A 557 0.45 11.09 -2.43
C PRO A 557 0.77 11.92 -3.69
N LEU A 558 0.56 11.34 -4.87
CA LEU A 558 0.73 12.03 -6.15
C LEU A 558 -0.33 13.11 -6.39
N GLU A 559 -1.48 13.06 -5.68
CA GLU A 559 -2.49 14.13 -5.74
C GLU A 559 -1.94 15.47 -5.25
N GLY A 560 -0.99 15.44 -4.33
CA GLY A 560 -0.31 16.63 -3.83
C GLY A 560 0.63 17.30 -4.83
N GLU A 561 1.02 16.64 -5.91
CA GLU A 561 1.88 17.21 -6.94
C GLU A 561 1.09 18.16 -7.84
N LEU A 562 1.14 19.46 -7.53
CA LEU A 562 0.42 20.52 -8.23
C LEU A 562 1.22 21.13 -9.41
N ASP A 563 2.29 20.49 -9.86
CA ASP A 563 3.08 20.93 -11.00
C ASP A 563 2.26 20.87 -12.28
N LYS A 564 2.18 22.00 -12.98
CA LYS A 564 1.45 22.10 -14.26
C LYS A 564 2.29 21.57 -15.42
N ILE A 565 1.62 21.03 -16.45
CA ILE A 565 2.27 20.75 -17.73
C ILE A 565 2.59 22.07 -18.43
N GLY A 566 3.78 22.16 -19.02
CA GLY A 566 4.17 23.32 -19.83
C GLY A 566 3.34 23.42 -21.13
N ALA A 567 3.06 24.64 -21.59
CA ALA A 567 2.30 24.84 -22.82
C ALA A 567 2.95 24.15 -24.03
N THR A 568 4.28 24.14 -24.10
CA THR A 568 5.04 23.44 -25.16
C THR A 568 4.85 21.93 -25.09
N ASP A 569 4.93 21.35 -23.87
CA ASP A 569 4.78 19.92 -23.65
C ASP A 569 3.34 19.48 -23.97
N LEU A 570 2.34 20.29 -23.61
CA LEU A 570 0.93 20.04 -23.95
C LEU A 570 0.72 20.05 -25.46
N THR A 571 1.29 21.03 -26.17
CA THR A 571 1.19 21.14 -27.64
C THR A 571 1.85 19.94 -28.33
N LEU A 572 3.03 19.53 -27.89
CA LEU A 572 3.74 18.36 -28.43
C LEU A 572 2.95 17.06 -28.15
N SER A 573 2.38 16.96 -26.96
CA SER A 573 1.63 15.78 -26.54
C SER A 573 0.34 15.58 -27.35
N LEU A 574 -0.31 16.67 -27.75
CA LEU A 574 -1.58 16.69 -28.48
C LEU A 574 -1.41 17.09 -29.96
N ASP A 575 -0.21 16.97 -30.50
CA ASP A 575 0.05 17.27 -31.92
C ASP A 575 -0.93 16.52 -32.82
N GLY A 576 -1.60 17.25 -33.77
CA GLY A 576 -2.63 16.71 -34.65
C GLY A 576 -4.04 16.60 -34.03
N VAL A 577 -4.27 17.02 -32.78
CA VAL A 577 -5.59 17.19 -32.18
C VAL A 577 -5.99 18.66 -32.24
N ARG A 578 -7.21 18.94 -32.76
CA ARG A 578 -7.75 20.32 -32.76
C ARG A 578 -8.37 20.64 -31.39
N TYR A 579 -7.78 21.59 -30.68
CA TYR A 579 -8.31 22.07 -29.41
C TYR A 579 -8.16 23.58 -29.24
N SER A 580 -8.99 24.17 -28.39
CA SER A 580 -8.81 25.54 -27.90
C SER A 580 -8.54 25.50 -26.41
N TYR A 581 -7.53 26.26 -25.96
CA TYR A 581 -7.14 26.37 -24.56
C TYR A 581 -7.55 27.74 -24.02
N LYS A 582 -8.26 27.77 -22.88
CA LYS A 582 -8.73 29.00 -22.22
C LYS A 582 -8.60 28.88 -20.71
N ASN A 583 -8.32 29.99 -20.04
CA ASN A 583 -8.44 30.07 -18.59
C ASN A 583 -9.93 30.24 -18.20
N ALA A 584 -10.33 29.67 -17.06
CA ALA A 584 -11.71 29.73 -16.58
C ALA A 584 -12.21 31.18 -16.44
N ASP A 585 -11.37 32.12 -15.95
CA ASP A 585 -11.69 33.54 -15.85
C ASP A 585 -12.01 34.20 -17.19
N SER A 586 -11.29 33.79 -18.25
CA SER A 586 -11.51 34.31 -19.62
C SER A 586 -12.82 33.80 -20.24
N VAL A 587 -13.23 32.59 -19.89
CA VAL A 587 -14.51 32.02 -20.34
C VAL A 587 -15.69 32.77 -19.72
N GLY A 588 -15.62 33.07 -18.41
CA GLY A 588 -16.66 33.86 -17.73
C GLY A 588 -16.84 35.26 -18.34
N SER A 589 -15.74 35.95 -18.66
CA SER A 589 -15.80 37.28 -19.30
C SER A 589 -16.30 37.23 -20.74
N SER A 590 -15.93 36.20 -21.51
CA SER A 590 -16.39 36.04 -22.90
C SER A 590 -17.87 35.65 -22.98
N LEU A 591 -18.37 34.84 -22.06
CA LEU A 591 -19.80 34.51 -21.95
C LEU A 591 -20.63 35.72 -21.53
N ALA A 592 -20.12 36.57 -20.64
CA ALA A 592 -20.79 37.82 -20.25
C ALA A 592 -20.84 38.82 -21.42
N LEU A 593 -19.83 38.88 -22.28
CA LEU A 593 -19.79 39.71 -23.49
C LEU A 593 -20.60 39.09 -24.66
N ALA A 594 -20.68 37.80 -24.77
CA ALA A 594 -21.49 37.08 -25.75
C ALA A 594 -22.98 36.98 -25.34
N GLY A 595 -23.30 37.50 -24.17
CA GLY A 595 -24.66 37.42 -23.63
C GLY A 595 -25.68 37.98 -24.61
N PHE A 596 -26.58 37.12 -25.00
CA PHE A 596 -27.76 37.42 -25.81
C PHE A 596 -28.55 38.66 -25.38
N ALA A 597 -28.34 39.15 -24.16
CA ALA A 597 -28.90 40.36 -23.61
C ALA A 597 -28.58 41.61 -24.43
N ASN A 598 -27.32 41.78 -24.92
CA ASN A 598 -26.94 42.96 -25.67
C ASN A 598 -27.58 43.00 -27.07
N ARG A 599 -27.70 41.84 -27.75
CA ARG A 599 -28.31 41.76 -29.09
C ARG A 599 -29.83 41.96 -29.05
N ASN A 600 -30.49 41.39 -28.06
CA ASN A 600 -31.94 41.59 -27.84
C ASN A 600 -32.24 42.99 -27.34
N MET A 601 -31.39 43.60 -26.51
CA MET A 601 -31.53 44.98 -26.07
C MET A 601 -31.31 45.97 -27.22
N LEU A 602 -30.36 45.72 -28.12
CA LEU A 602 -30.13 46.53 -29.31
C LEU A 602 -31.28 46.43 -30.30
N LEU A 603 -31.84 45.23 -30.53
CA LEU A 603 -33.05 45.00 -31.33
C LEU A 603 -34.26 45.69 -30.69
N MET A 604 -34.43 45.64 -29.38
CA MET A 604 -35.50 46.29 -28.65
C MET A 604 -35.42 47.82 -28.72
N CYS A 605 -34.19 48.39 -28.58
CA CYS A 605 -33.97 49.81 -28.78
C CYS A 605 -34.26 50.27 -30.22
N LEU A 606 -33.89 49.44 -31.23
CA LEU A 606 -34.16 49.72 -32.63
C LEU A 606 -35.64 49.68 -32.93
N LEU A 607 -36.37 48.70 -32.35
CA LEU A 607 -37.85 48.57 -32.47
C LEU A 607 -38.56 49.75 -31.78
N LEU A 608 -38.09 50.16 -30.61
CA LEU A 608 -38.59 51.33 -29.88
C LEU A 608 -38.33 52.63 -30.64
N GLY A 609 -37.14 52.76 -31.25
CA GLY A 609 -36.77 53.87 -32.13
C GLY A 609 -37.67 53.94 -33.39
N LEU A 610 -37.99 52.78 -33.96
CA LEU A 610 -38.90 52.68 -35.13
C LEU A 610 -40.34 53.09 -34.78
N LEU A 611 -40.82 52.64 -33.62
CA LEU A 611 -42.16 53.04 -33.09
C LEU A 611 -42.22 54.54 -32.79
N LEU A 612 -41.19 55.10 -32.19
CA LEU A 612 -41.12 56.54 -31.94
C LEU A 612 -41.03 57.34 -33.23
N PHE A 613 -40.32 56.84 -34.23
CA PHE A 613 -40.22 57.44 -35.55
C PHE A 613 -41.58 57.36 -36.31
N GLU A 614 -42.27 56.24 -36.22
CA GLU A 614 -43.64 56.09 -36.76
C GLU A 614 -44.60 57.05 -36.11
N GLN A 615 -44.61 57.21 -34.79
CA GLN A 615 -45.43 58.19 -34.06
C GLN A 615 -45.10 59.65 -34.46
N TRP A 616 -43.79 59.95 -34.61
CA TRP A 616 -43.32 61.26 -35.04
C TRP A 616 -43.78 61.56 -36.47
N LEU A 617 -43.69 60.58 -37.38
CA LEU A 617 -44.24 60.70 -38.76
C LEU A 617 -45.80 60.91 -38.77
N ALA A 618 -46.48 60.12 -38.00
CA ALA A 618 -47.95 60.26 -37.86
C ALA A 618 -48.38 61.65 -37.31
N TRP A 619 -47.59 62.14 -36.30
CA TRP A 619 -47.83 63.48 -35.74
C TRP A 619 -47.45 64.55 -36.74
N SER A 620 -46.38 64.48 -37.47
CA SER A 620 -45.98 65.44 -38.51
C SER A 620 -46.94 65.45 -39.68
N ALA A 621 -47.53 64.32 -40.08
CA ALA A 621 -48.55 64.23 -41.10
C ALA A 621 -49.89 64.71 -40.66
N SER A 622 -50.20 64.66 -39.38
CA SER A 622 -51.49 65.13 -38.80
C SER A 622 -51.55 66.65 -38.59
N TYR A 623 -50.40 67.36 -38.66
CA TYR A 623 -50.37 68.80 -38.34
C TYR A 623 -50.51 69.75 -39.58
N HIS A 624 -50.76 69.20 -40.78
CA HIS A 624 -51.08 70.03 -41.92
C HIS A 624 -52.56 70.20 -42.10
N LEU A 625 -53.10 71.20 -41.45
CA LEU A 625 -54.40 71.73 -41.79
C LEU A 625 -54.39 72.36 -43.18
N PRO A 626 -55.26 72.01 -44.08
CA PRO A 626 -55.30 72.70 -45.39
C PRO A 626 -55.64 74.17 -45.16
N SER A 627 -54.75 75.05 -45.50
CA SER A 627 -55.08 76.48 -45.60
C SER A 627 -56.10 76.69 -46.69
N LYS A 628 -57.21 77.37 -46.37
CA LYS A 628 -58.10 77.90 -47.35
C LYS A 628 -57.44 78.88 -48.29
#